data_c64aa47549c8ed063e786477ba95cc4f
#
_entry.id   c64aa47549c8ed063e786477ba95cc4f
#
_cell.length_a   1.000
_cell.length_b   1.000
_cell.length_c   1.000
_cell.angle_alpha   90.00
_cell.angle_beta   90.00
_cell.angle_gamma   90.00
#
_symmetry.space_group_name_H-M   'P 1'
#
loop_
_entity.id
_entity.type
_entity.pdbx_description
1 polymer ?
#
loop_
_entity_poly.entity_id
_entity_poly.type
_entity_poly.pdbx_seq_one_letter_code
_entity_poly.pdbx_strand_id
1 'polypeptide(L)'
;KGYVQKFQGGYLTRNPDNTHHIVHGKIGEKYGELGTATSQLGYPTSDEIAIRGGAFQQFEKGNIYWSPATGAHVIYYGDIFNEWGKHGWEQGRLGWPVKDMAAIPAGGLTIQFQNGSLDQINGVVVERKR
;
A
#
# COMPACT_ATOMS: atom_id res chain seq x y z
N LYS A 1 -14.92 -14.79 11.80
CA LYS A 1 -14.50 -14.64 10.42
C LYS A 1 -15.05 -13.37 9.79
N GLY A 2 -14.25 -12.70 9.02
CA GLY A 2 -14.65 -11.44 8.44
C GLY A 2 -15.42 -11.56 7.13
N TYR A 3 -15.89 -10.44 6.64
CA TYR A 3 -16.47 -10.38 5.31
C TYR A 3 -16.30 -8.98 4.72
N VAL A 4 -16.50 -8.89 3.40
CA VAL A 4 -16.41 -7.64 2.65
C VAL A 4 -17.71 -7.45 1.89
N GLN A 5 -18.27 -6.25 1.98
CA GLN A 5 -19.48 -5.92 1.26
C GLN A 5 -19.16 -4.75 0.32
N LYS A 6 -19.42 -4.94 -0.96
CA LYS A 6 -19.22 -3.88 -1.95
C LYS A 6 -20.44 -2.97 -1.98
N PHE A 7 -20.19 -1.66 -2.12
CA PHE A 7 -21.23 -0.70 -2.34
C PHE A 7 -20.73 0.32 -3.37
N GLN A 8 -21.61 1.20 -3.81
CA GLN A 8 -21.20 2.24 -4.74
C GLN A 8 -20.18 3.14 -4.04
N GLY A 9 -19.00 3.20 -4.58
CA GLY A 9 -17.92 4.03 -4.03
C GLY A 9 -16.92 3.30 -3.18
N GLY A 10 -17.13 2.02 -2.87
CA GLY A 10 -16.12 1.33 -2.09
C GLY A 10 -16.56 0.02 -1.46
N TYR A 11 -15.96 -0.26 -0.32
CA TYR A 11 -16.15 -1.52 0.40
C TYR A 11 -16.32 -1.24 1.88
N LEU A 12 -17.26 -1.97 2.48
CA LEU A 12 -17.39 -2.04 3.93
C LEU A 12 -16.83 -3.38 4.35
N THR A 13 -15.91 -3.38 5.33
CA THR A 13 -15.36 -4.63 5.83
C THR A 13 -15.76 -4.83 7.27
N ARG A 14 -16.00 -6.08 7.63
CA ARG A 14 -16.04 -6.50 9.01
C ARG A 14 -14.89 -7.49 9.19
N ASN A 15 -13.92 -7.09 9.99
CA ASN A 15 -12.74 -7.91 10.24
C ASN A 15 -13.07 -9.07 11.16
N PRO A 16 -12.25 -10.13 11.17
CA PRO A 16 -12.47 -11.25 12.08
C PRO A 16 -12.57 -10.86 13.55
N ASP A 17 -11.94 -9.77 13.96
CA ASP A 17 -12.02 -9.26 15.34
C ASP A 17 -13.23 -8.37 15.58
N ASN A 18 -14.15 -8.31 14.59
CA ASN A 18 -15.41 -7.57 14.65
C ASN A 18 -15.26 -6.05 14.54
N THR A 19 -14.09 -5.57 14.15
CA THR A 19 -13.94 -4.15 13.80
C THR A 19 -14.46 -3.92 12.39
N HIS A 20 -14.92 -2.70 12.12
CA HIS A 20 -15.50 -2.33 10.82
C HIS A 20 -14.72 -1.17 10.23
N HIS A 21 -14.51 -1.23 8.92
CA HIS A 21 -13.80 -0.16 8.21
C HIS A 21 -14.42 0.04 6.84
N ILE A 22 -14.23 1.25 6.30
CA ILE A 22 -14.64 1.57 4.94
C ILE A 22 -13.38 1.83 4.12
N VAL A 23 -13.34 1.25 2.92
CA VAL A 23 -12.25 1.49 1.97
C VAL A 23 -12.92 2.05 0.72
N HIS A 24 -12.68 3.33 0.42
CA HIS A 24 -13.43 4.00 -0.63
C HIS A 24 -12.52 4.89 -1.48
N GLY A 25 -13.10 5.52 -2.51
CA GLY A 25 -12.37 6.41 -3.39
C GLY A 25 -11.29 5.67 -4.15
N LYS A 26 -10.19 6.34 -4.45
CA LYS A 26 -9.10 5.73 -5.22
C LYS A 26 -8.41 4.60 -4.46
N ILE A 27 -8.32 4.71 -3.15
CA ILE A 27 -7.79 3.61 -2.34
C ILE A 27 -8.72 2.40 -2.44
N GLY A 28 -10.05 2.63 -2.42
CA GLY A 28 -11.01 1.56 -2.59
C GLY A 28 -10.93 0.90 -3.94
N GLU A 29 -10.71 1.69 -5.01
CA GLU A 29 -10.53 1.12 -6.36
C GLU A 29 -9.32 0.20 -6.40
N LYS A 30 -8.20 0.62 -5.80
CA LYS A 30 -7.00 -0.20 -5.74
C LYS A 30 -7.25 -1.47 -4.93
N TYR A 31 -7.92 -1.34 -3.80
CA TYR A 31 -8.25 -2.48 -2.95
C TYR A 31 -9.07 -3.53 -3.72
N GLY A 32 -10.04 -3.05 -4.50
CA GLY A 32 -10.85 -3.93 -5.35
C GLY A 32 -10.02 -4.62 -6.43
N GLU A 33 -9.11 -3.89 -7.08
CA GLU A 33 -8.22 -4.46 -8.09
C GLU A 33 -7.36 -5.58 -7.52
N LEU A 34 -6.93 -5.44 -6.28
CA LEU A 34 -6.08 -6.43 -5.64
C LEU A 34 -6.83 -7.68 -5.20
N GLY A 35 -8.15 -7.59 -5.01
CA GLY A 35 -8.96 -8.72 -4.57
C GLY A 35 -9.50 -8.59 -3.15
N THR A 36 -9.50 -7.40 -2.62
CA THR A 36 -9.98 -7.05 -1.28
C THR A 36 -9.33 -7.91 -0.19
N ALA A 37 -10.10 -8.40 0.78
CA ALA A 37 -9.54 -9.13 1.92
C ALA A 37 -8.97 -10.51 1.54
N THR A 38 -9.29 -11.02 0.35
CA THR A 38 -8.70 -12.29 -0.11
C THR A 38 -7.34 -12.09 -0.75
N SER A 39 -6.94 -10.83 -0.96
CA SER A 39 -5.62 -10.54 -1.50
C SER A 39 -4.55 -10.70 -0.43
N GLN A 40 -3.30 -10.58 -0.86
CA GLN A 40 -2.15 -10.60 0.04
C GLN A 40 -2.26 -9.50 1.12
N LEU A 41 -2.95 -8.40 0.80
CA LEU A 41 -3.06 -7.25 1.69
C LEU A 41 -3.94 -7.52 2.93
N GLY A 42 -5.00 -8.29 2.78
CA GLY A 42 -5.88 -8.63 3.88
C GLY A 42 -6.92 -7.57 4.19
N TYR A 43 -7.40 -7.55 5.43
CA TYR A 43 -8.41 -6.60 5.90
C TYR A 43 -7.77 -5.28 6.28
N PRO A 44 -8.53 -4.16 6.19
CA PRO A 44 -8.03 -2.88 6.69
C PRO A 44 -7.89 -2.92 8.21
N THR A 45 -6.84 -2.29 8.72
CA THR A 45 -6.60 -2.16 10.16
C THR A 45 -6.82 -0.73 10.63
N SER A 46 -7.10 0.17 9.69
CA SER A 46 -7.43 1.55 10.01
C SER A 46 -8.44 2.07 9.00
N ASP A 47 -9.06 3.18 9.32
CA ASP A 47 -9.79 3.97 8.33
C ASP A 47 -8.78 4.77 7.50
N GLU A 48 -9.25 5.41 6.45
CA GLU A 48 -8.40 6.27 5.64
C GLU A 48 -7.83 7.39 6.49
N ILE A 49 -6.53 7.64 6.34
CA ILE A 49 -5.82 8.66 7.11
C ILE A 49 -5.36 9.74 6.13
N ALA A 50 -5.85 10.96 6.33
CA ALA A 50 -5.45 12.09 5.51
C ALA A 50 -4.06 12.56 5.95
N ILE A 51 -3.19 12.80 4.96
CA ILE A 51 -1.83 13.28 5.21
C ILE A 51 -1.52 14.36 4.19
N ARG A 52 -0.43 15.08 4.43
CA ARG A 52 -0.06 16.16 3.52
C ARG A 52 0.16 15.62 2.11
N GLY A 53 -0.60 16.10 1.17
CA GLY A 53 -0.47 15.72 -0.23
C GLY A 53 -1.32 14.55 -0.66
N GLY A 54 -2.06 13.90 0.25
CA GLY A 54 -2.88 12.76 -0.13
C GLY A 54 -3.46 12.03 1.06
N ALA A 55 -3.46 10.70 0.98
CA ALA A 55 -4.03 9.86 2.04
C ALA A 55 -3.41 8.48 1.97
N PHE A 56 -3.57 7.72 3.05
CA PHE A 56 -3.21 6.32 3.03
C PHE A 56 -4.15 5.55 3.95
N GLN A 57 -4.11 4.24 3.82
CA GLN A 57 -4.89 3.36 4.69
C GLN A 57 -4.04 2.14 5.02
N GLN A 58 -4.15 1.70 6.26
CA GLN A 58 -3.38 0.56 6.76
C GLN A 58 -4.19 -0.72 6.64
N PHE A 59 -3.52 -1.79 6.27
CA PHE A 59 -4.10 -3.13 6.15
C PHE A 59 -3.23 -4.11 6.89
N GLU A 60 -3.67 -5.37 6.96
CA GLU A 60 -2.95 -6.38 7.75
C GLU A 60 -1.52 -6.58 7.27
N LYS A 61 -1.28 -6.51 5.96
CA LYS A 61 0.03 -6.85 5.40
C LYS A 61 0.70 -5.71 4.66
N GLY A 62 0.13 -4.53 4.68
CA GLY A 62 0.72 -3.38 4.00
C GLY A 62 -0.18 -2.18 4.03
N ASN A 63 0.18 -1.17 3.25
CA ASN A 63 -0.60 0.07 3.14
C ASN A 63 -0.88 0.36 1.68
N ILE A 64 -1.95 1.14 1.45
CA ILE A 64 -2.19 1.77 0.15
C ILE A 64 -2.00 3.27 0.34
N TYR A 65 -1.15 3.88 -0.47
CA TYR A 65 -0.89 5.32 -0.46
C TYR A 65 -1.48 5.94 -1.71
N TRP A 66 -2.13 7.08 -1.56
CA TRP A 66 -2.73 7.80 -2.67
C TRP A 66 -2.37 9.27 -2.64
N SER A 67 -1.98 9.80 -3.80
CA SER A 67 -1.90 11.24 -4.00
C SER A 67 -2.47 11.56 -5.39
N PRO A 68 -2.95 12.80 -5.60
CA PRO A 68 -3.48 13.15 -6.93
C PRO A 68 -2.45 12.99 -8.06
N ALA A 69 -1.19 13.21 -7.75
CA ALA A 69 -0.13 13.16 -8.78
C ALA A 69 0.32 11.75 -9.09
N THR A 70 0.20 10.81 -8.14
CA THR A 70 0.80 9.48 -8.28
C THR A 70 -0.22 8.36 -8.39
N GLY A 71 -1.49 8.61 -7.99
CA GLY A 71 -2.49 7.55 -7.93
C GLY A 71 -2.35 6.71 -6.67
N ALA A 72 -3.15 5.64 -6.59
CA ALA A 72 -3.16 4.75 -5.44
C ALA A 72 -2.26 3.55 -5.71
N HIS A 73 -1.36 3.25 -4.76
CA HIS A 73 -0.41 2.15 -4.92
C HIS A 73 -0.21 1.42 -3.61
N VAL A 74 0.06 0.12 -3.71
CA VAL A 74 0.23 -0.74 -2.55
C VAL A 74 1.71 -0.96 -2.26
N ILE A 75 2.06 -0.92 -0.97
CA ILE A 75 3.37 -1.32 -0.49
C ILE A 75 3.16 -2.28 0.68
N TYR A 76 3.76 -3.46 0.61
CA TYR A 76 3.62 -4.45 1.65
C TYR A 76 4.67 -4.25 2.74
N TYR A 77 4.32 -4.59 3.97
CA TYR A 77 5.26 -4.49 5.10
C TYR A 77 6.44 -5.43 4.90
N GLY A 78 7.59 -5.00 5.33
CA GLY A 78 8.81 -5.76 5.24
C GLY A 78 10.00 -4.83 5.13
N ASP A 79 11.12 -5.35 4.66
CA ASP A 79 12.38 -4.61 4.65
C ASP A 79 12.33 -3.37 3.76
N ILE A 80 11.64 -3.46 2.61
CA ILE A 80 11.51 -2.30 1.72
C ILE A 80 10.70 -1.19 2.41
N PHE A 81 9.58 -1.54 3.03
CA PHE A 81 8.74 -0.58 3.74
C PHE A 81 9.56 0.10 4.85
N ASN A 82 10.34 -0.69 5.59
CA ASN A 82 11.16 -0.17 6.69
C ASN A 82 12.26 0.75 6.16
N GLU A 83 12.89 0.39 5.04
CA GLU A 83 13.92 1.23 4.44
C GLU A 83 13.34 2.57 3.97
N TRP A 84 12.16 2.52 3.32
CA TRP A 84 11.46 3.72 2.91
C TRP A 84 11.16 4.61 4.12
N GLY A 85 10.73 3.99 5.24
CA GLY A 85 10.46 4.72 6.47
C GLY A 85 11.67 5.44 7.04
N LYS A 86 12.85 4.84 6.88
CA LYS A 86 14.10 5.51 7.33
C LYS A 86 14.33 6.82 6.59
N HIS A 87 13.78 6.94 5.38
CA HIS A 87 13.92 8.16 4.57
C HIS A 87 12.70 9.08 4.68
N GLY A 88 11.78 8.80 5.62
CA GLY A 88 10.65 9.70 5.89
C GLY A 88 9.37 9.36 5.18
N TRP A 89 9.25 8.16 4.62
CA TRP A 89 8.08 7.71 3.85
C TRP A 89 7.77 8.71 2.73
N GLU A 90 6.48 9.00 2.51
CA GLU A 90 6.07 9.85 1.37
C GLU A 90 6.53 11.29 1.49
N GLN A 91 6.84 11.76 2.70
CA GLN A 91 7.35 13.12 2.89
C GLN A 91 8.87 13.20 2.79
N GLY A 92 9.52 12.05 2.62
CA GLY A 92 10.97 11.99 2.53
C GLY A 92 11.47 12.15 1.10
N ARG A 93 12.78 11.93 0.92
CA ARG A 93 13.43 12.20 -0.36
C ARG A 93 12.98 11.28 -1.49
N LEU A 94 12.55 10.06 -1.19
CA LEU A 94 12.06 9.15 -2.22
C LEU A 94 10.67 9.52 -2.72
N GLY A 95 9.86 10.13 -1.86
CA GLY A 95 8.53 10.56 -2.22
C GLY A 95 7.50 9.44 -2.19
N TRP A 96 6.44 9.64 -2.95
CA TRP A 96 5.30 8.73 -2.98
C TRP A 96 5.54 7.55 -3.92
N PRO A 97 4.94 6.38 -3.63
CA PRO A 97 4.99 5.27 -4.59
C PRO A 97 4.29 5.66 -5.88
N VAL A 98 4.91 5.35 -7.01
CA VAL A 98 4.32 5.60 -8.34
C VAL A 98 3.91 4.31 -9.02
N LYS A 99 4.21 3.16 -8.43
CA LYS A 99 3.75 1.84 -8.86
C LYS A 99 3.52 0.98 -7.65
N ASP A 100 2.76 -0.09 -7.82
CA ASP A 100 2.56 -1.09 -6.78
C ASP A 100 3.85 -1.87 -6.56
N MET A 101 4.08 -2.28 -5.31
CA MET A 101 5.16 -3.23 -5.04
C MET A 101 4.88 -4.51 -5.79
N ALA A 102 5.91 -5.07 -6.42
CA ALA A 102 5.76 -6.25 -7.27
C ALA A 102 6.94 -7.19 -7.11
N ALA A 103 6.70 -8.45 -7.48
CA ALA A 103 7.77 -9.44 -7.49
C ALA A 103 8.71 -9.20 -8.68
N ILE A 104 9.99 -9.46 -8.46
CA ILE A 104 10.98 -9.46 -9.53
C ILE A 104 11.02 -10.90 -10.08
N PRO A 105 10.92 -11.10 -11.41
CA PRO A 105 10.88 -12.46 -11.96
C PRO A 105 12.04 -13.35 -11.52
N ALA A 106 13.22 -12.79 -11.34
CA ALA A 106 14.39 -13.53 -10.91
C ALA A 106 14.43 -13.77 -9.39
N GLY A 107 13.45 -13.26 -8.66
CA GLY A 107 13.36 -13.38 -7.22
C GLY A 107 13.58 -12.04 -6.53
N GLY A 108 12.75 -11.78 -5.52
CA GLY A 108 12.80 -10.54 -4.77
C GLY A 108 11.60 -9.65 -5.03
N LEU A 109 11.68 -8.42 -4.57
CA LEU A 109 10.59 -7.44 -4.65
C LEU A 109 11.14 -6.10 -5.14
N THR A 110 10.27 -5.31 -5.75
CA THR A 110 10.63 -3.97 -6.22
C THR A 110 9.45 -3.03 -6.05
N ILE A 111 9.75 -1.75 -5.82
CA ILE A 111 8.75 -0.70 -5.86
C ILE A 111 9.42 0.59 -6.32
N GLN A 112 8.68 1.37 -7.12
CA GLN A 112 9.16 2.64 -7.65
C GLN A 112 8.49 3.79 -6.92
N PHE A 113 9.29 4.79 -6.58
CA PHE A 113 8.84 6.05 -5.97
C PHE A 113 9.11 7.18 -6.92
N GLN A 114 8.66 8.38 -6.56
CA GLN A 114 8.86 9.56 -7.41
C GLN A 114 10.34 9.81 -7.72
N ASN A 115 11.21 9.56 -6.76
CA ASN A 115 12.63 9.96 -6.87
C ASN A 115 13.60 8.78 -6.76
N GLY A 116 13.12 7.56 -6.98
CA GLY A 116 13.98 6.39 -6.95
C GLY A 116 13.19 5.13 -6.78
N SER A 117 13.86 4.01 -6.64
CA SER A 117 13.21 2.74 -6.39
C SER A 117 13.97 1.95 -5.33
N LEU A 118 13.28 1.01 -4.71
CA LEU A 118 13.90 0.09 -3.75
C LEU A 118 13.64 -1.33 -4.23
N ASP A 119 14.70 -2.10 -4.31
CA ASP A 119 14.64 -3.52 -4.67
C ASP A 119 15.13 -4.34 -3.49
N GLN A 120 14.49 -5.46 -3.25
CA GLN A 120 14.98 -6.43 -2.26
C GLN A 120 15.40 -7.68 -2.99
N ILE A 121 16.69 -7.99 -2.92
CA ILE A 121 17.28 -9.12 -3.63
C ILE A 121 18.11 -9.90 -2.62
N ASN A 122 17.82 -11.19 -2.47
CA ASN A 122 18.50 -12.06 -1.51
C ASN A 122 18.50 -11.47 -0.10
N GLY A 123 17.38 -10.85 0.28
CA GLY A 123 17.24 -10.28 1.61
C GLY A 123 17.89 -8.92 1.82
N VAL A 124 18.50 -8.36 0.77
CA VAL A 124 19.20 -7.07 0.85
C VAL A 124 18.40 -6.03 0.08
N VAL A 125 18.15 -4.88 0.72
CA VAL A 125 17.45 -3.77 0.06
C VAL A 125 18.47 -2.87 -0.60
N VAL A 126 18.27 -2.62 -1.89
CA VAL A 126 19.15 -1.79 -2.71
C VAL A 126 18.33 -0.65 -3.27
N GLU A 127 18.85 0.56 -3.15
CA GLU A 127 18.19 1.73 -3.72
C GLU A 127 18.75 2.00 -5.11
N ARG A 128 17.84 2.29 -6.06
CA ARG A 128 18.25 2.68 -7.42
C ARG A 128 17.70 4.08 -7.68
N LYS A 129 18.56 4.94 -8.16
CA LYS A 129 18.16 6.32 -8.46
C LYS A 129 17.48 6.40 -9.81
N ARG A 130 16.56 7.33 -9.90
CA ARG A 130 15.90 7.61 -11.18
C ARG A 130 16.79 8.39 -12.08
#